data_6519d835ad91b4088c288fc8a8b92b2d
#
_entry.id   6519d835ad91b4088c288fc8a8b92b2d
#
_cell.length_a   1.000
_cell.length_b   1.000
_cell.length_c   1.000
_cell.angle_alpha   90.00
_cell.angle_beta   90.00
_cell.angle_gamma   90.00
#
_symmetry.space_group_name_H-M   'P 1'
#
loop_
_entity.id
_entity.type
_entity.pdbx_description
1 polymer ?
#
loop_
_entity_poly.entity_id
_entity_poly.type
_entity_poly.pdbx_seq_one_letter_code
_entity_poly.pdbx_strand_id
1 'polypeptide(L)' 'MIQVDAKGLFCPEPLMMTQEALKQHPGEEVVVQVDSAAPRDNILRLVRRKKLSAQVEEVNGVFTIIITQ' A
#
# COMPACT_ATOMS: atom_id res chain seq x y z
N MET A 1 -11.98 4.76 5.40
CA MET A 1 -10.68 4.84 4.73
C MET A 1 -9.56 4.72 5.75
N ILE A 2 -8.68 3.78 5.54
CA ILE A 2 -7.57 3.52 6.45
C ILE A 2 -6.30 4.06 5.79
N GLN A 3 -5.54 4.87 6.52
CA GLN A 3 -4.31 5.44 6.00
C GLN A 3 -3.10 4.78 6.66
N VAL A 4 -2.12 4.41 5.83
CA VAL A 4 -0.88 3.78 6.27
C VAL A 4 0.28 4.62 5.76
N ASP A 5 1.05 5.19 6.66
CA ASP A 5 2.23 5.97 6.30
C ASP A 5 3.46 5.08 6.44
N ALA A 6 3.97 4.64 5.30
CA ALA A 6 5.16 3.78 5.25
C ALA A 6 6.35 4.49 4.61
N LYS A 7 6.32 5.82 4.56
CA LYS A 7 7.44 6.59 4.02
C LYS A 7 8.65 6.43 4.92
N GLY A 8 9.83 6.32 4.31
CA GLY A 8 11.08 6.18 5.03
C GLY A 8 11.35 4.81 5.60
N LEU A 9 10.45 3.84 5.39
CA LEU A 9 10.63 2.49 5.88
C LEU A 9 11.22 1.60 4.80
N PHE A 10 11.91 0.55 5.22
CA PHE A 10 12.54 -0.40 4.31
C PHE A 10 11.77 -1.71 4.28
N CYS A 11 11.88 -2.40 3.15
CA CYS A 11 11.32 -3.73 2.99
C CYS A 11 11.81 -4.64 4.13
N PRO A 12 10.94 -5.47 4.76
CA PRO A 12 9.57 -5.76 4.36
C PRO A 12 8.50 -4.95 5.12
N GLU A 13 8.87 -3.89 5.83
CA GLU A 13 7.92 -3.18 6.70
C GLU A 13 6.71 -2.59 5.96
N PRO A 14 6.89 -1.87 4.83
CA PRO A 14 5.71 -1.33 4.14
C PRO A 14 4.73 -2.42 3.72
N LEU A 15 5.26 -3.55 3.27
CA LEU A 15 4.44 -4.68 2.85
C LEU A 15 3.68 -5.27 4.04
N MET A 16 4.36 -5.45 5.16
CA MET A 16 3.75 -6.01 6.37
C MET A 16 2.67 -5.10 6.93
N MET A 17 2.92 -3.80 6.93
CA MET A 17 1.93 -2.82 7.39
C MET A 17 0.68 -2.85 6.51
N THR A 18 0.87 -2.98 5.21
CA THR A 18 -0.25 -3.05 4.26
C THR A 18 -1.05 -4.33 4.47
N GLN A 19 -0.36 -5.47 4.64
CA GLN A 19 -1.04 -6.73 4.90
C GLN A 19 -1.87 -6.67 6.18
N GLU A 20 -1.30 -6.07 7.22
CA GLU A 20 -1.99 -5.96 8.50
C GLU A 20 -3.23 -5.07 8.38
N ALA A 21 -3.11 -3.94 7.68
CA ALA A 21 -4.23 -3.04 7.48
C ALA A 21 -5.36 -3.72 6.70
N LEU A 22 -5.02 -4.46 5.66
CA LEU A 22 -6.03 -5.18 4.87
C LEU A 22 -6.72 -6.25 5.69
N LYS A 23 -5.98 -6.91 6.57
CA LYS A 23 -6.52 -7.98 7.40
C LYS A 23 -7.43 -7.43 8.50
N GLN A 24 -7.06 -6.30 9.10
CA GLN A 24 -7.82 -5.75 10.22
C GLN A 24 -9.02 -4.93 9.77
N HIS A 25 -9.04 -4.48 8.53
CA HIS A 25 -10.11 -3.62 8.02
C HIS A 25 -10.68 -4.18 6.72
N PRO A 26 -11.30 -5.37 6.77
CA PRO A 26 -11.86 -5.98 5.56
C PRO A 26 -13.00 -5.12 5.00
N GLY A 27 -13.01 -4.98 3.67
CA GLY A 27 -14.06 -4.21 3.01
C GLY A 27 -13.83 -2.71 3.01
N GLU A 28 -12.78 -2.22 3.67
CA GLU A 28 -12.49 -0.79 3.71
C GLU A 28 -11.38 -0.44 2.71
N GLU A 29 -11.41 0.79 2.24
CA GLU A 29 -10.37 1.32 1.39
C GLU A 29 -9.12 1.60 2.21
N VAL A 30 -7.96 1.12 1.73
CA VAL A 30 -6.68 1.31 2.41
C VAL A 30 -5.79 2.16 1.52
N VAL A 31 -5.26 3.25 2.07
CA VAL A 31 -4.38 4.18 1.36
C VAL A 31 -3.00 4.07 1.99
N VAL A 32 -2.02 3.68 1.18
CA VAL A 32 -0.64 3.48 1.64
C VAL A 32 0.27 4.47 0.95
N GLN A 33 1.14 5.14 1.71
CA GLN A 33 2.13 6.04 1.16
C GLN A 33 3.52 5.48 1.34
N VAL A 34 4.29 5.44 0.25
CA VAL A 34 5.69 5.03 0.25
C VAL A 34 6.49 6.05 -0.58
N ASP A 35 7.78 6.09 -0.35
CA ASP A 35 8.63 7.09 -1.02
C ASP A 35 9.71 6.46 -1.90
N SER A 36 9.52 5.21 -2.31
CA SER A 36 10.43 4.57 -3.24
C SER A 36 9.69 3.51 -4.05
N ALA A 37 10.32 3.09 -5.16
CA ALA A 37 9.68 2.17 -6.10
C ALA A 37 9.61 0.74 -5.60
N ALA A 38 10.60 0.29 -4.83
CA ALA A 38 10.64 -1.09 -4.37
C ALA A 38 9.44 -1.46 -3.48
N PRO A 39 9.15 -0.71 -2.42
CA PRO A 39 7.95 -1.01 -1.62
C PRO A 39 6.66 -0.80 -2.40
N ARG A 40 6.62 0.20 -3.29
CA ARG A 40 5.45 0.40 -4.16
C ARG A 40 5.17 -0.86 -4.97
N ASP A 41 6.17 -1.42 -5.60
CA ASP A 41 6.00 -2.58 -6.46
C ASP A 41 5.63 -3.82 -5.65
N ASN A 42 6.19 -3.97 -4.46
CA ASN A 42 5.86 -5.08 -3.57
C ASN A 42 4.40 -5.03 -3.14
N ILE A 43 3.90 -3.84 -2.81
CA ILE A 43 2.51 -3.66 -2.40
C ILE A 43 1.57 -3.94 -3.59
N LEU A 44 1.92 -3.45 -4.77
CA LEU A 44 1.09 -3.70 -5.96
C LEU A 44 1.04 -5.20 -6.29
N ARG A 45 2.14 -5.90 -6.07
CA ARG A 45 2.18 -7.35 -6.27
C ARG A 45 1.27 -8.07 -5.27
N LEU A 46 1.27 -7.63 -4.01
CA LEU A 46 0.37 -8.17 -3.00
C LEU A 46 -1.09 -7.96 -3.37
N VAL A 47 -1.44 -6.74 -3.79
CA VAL A 47 -2.79 -6.39 -4.18
C VAL A 47 -3.26 -7.29 -5.34
N ARG A 48 -2.38 -7.49 -6.32
CA ARG A 48 -2.70 -8.33 -7.47
C ARG A 48 -2.91 -9.78 -7.06
N ARG A 49 -2.09 -10.26 -6.14
CA ARG A 49 -2.20 -11.64 -5.64
C ARG A 49 -3.51 -11.86 -4.91
N LYS A 50 -4.00 -10.84 -4.20
CA LYS A 50 -5.27 -10.91 -3.49
C LYS A 50 -6.47 -10.56 -4.38
N LYS A 51 -6.24 -10.27 -5.66
CA LYS A 51 -7.27 -9.94 -6.64
C LYS A 51 -8.05 -8.68 -6.24
N LEU A 52 -7.36 -7.74 -5.64
CA LEU A 52 -7.91 -6.44 -5.29
C LEU A 52 -7.54 -5.41 -6.36
N SER A 53 -8.19 -4.26 -6.30
CA SER A 53 -7.91 -3.15 -7.21
C SER A 53 -7.07 -2.10 -6.49
N ALA A 54 -6.18 -1.46 -7.24
CA ALA A 54 -5.37 -0.38 -6.66
C ALA A 54 -5.13 0.70 -7.71
N GLN A 55 -5.05 1.94 -7.24
CA GLN A 55 -4.62 3.08 -8.03
C GLN A 55 -3.37 3.66 -7.38
N VAL A 56 -2.46 4.17 -8.21
CA VAL A 56 -1.20 4.74 -7.72
C VAL A 56 -1.09 6.16 -8.25
N GLU A 57 -0.80 7.10 -7.35
CA GLU A 57 -0.49 8.47 -7.71
C GLU A 57 0.89 8.80 -7.17
N GLU A 58 1.64 9.57 -7.94
CA GLU A 58 2.97 10.01 -7.53
C GLU A 58 3.00 11.53 -7.49
N VAL A 59 3.43 12.09 -6.35
CA VAL A 59 3.63 13.53 -6.19
C VAL A 59 4.94 13.73 -5.44
N ASN A 60 5.90 14.41 -6.08
CA ASN A 60 7.19 14.76 -5.47
C ASN A 60 7.91 13.56 -4.85
N GLY A 61 7.90 12.43 -5.55
CA GLY A 61 8.60 11.23 -5.11
C GLY A 61 7.84 10.40 -4.08
N VAL A 62 6.63 10.80 -3.73
CA VAL A 62 5.78 10.03 -2.81
C VAL A 62 4.70 9.33 -3.63
N PHE A 63 4.62 8.01 -3.47
CA PHE A 63 3.61 7.19 -4.12
C PHE A 63 2.46 6.93 -3.16
N THR A 64 1.27 7.30 -3.57
CA THR A 64 0.05 7.02 -2.80
C THR A 64 -0.68 5.89 -3.49
N ILE A 65 -0.83 4.77 -2.80
CA ILE A 65 -1.46 3.56 -3.33
C ILE A 65 -2.83 3.42 -2.67
N ILE A 66 -3.87 3.54 -3.47
CA ILE A 66 -5.25 3.46 -2.98
C ILE A 66 -5.78 2.08 -3.32
N ILE A 67 -5.97 1.25 -2.30
CA ILE A 67 -6.38 -0.13 -2.45
C ILE A 67 -7.88 -0.25 -2.11
N THR A 68 -8.64 -0.75 -3.07
CA THR A 68 -10.08 -0.95 -2.89
C THR A 68 -10.34 -2.45 -2.69
N GLN A 69 -11.01 -2.76 -1.61
CA GLN A 69 -11.36 -4.15 -1.29
C GLN A 69 -12.78 -4.50 -1.69
#